data_c242dc7c85dab836378076ac639a4dff
#
_entry.id   c242dc7c85dab836378076ac639a4dff
#
_cell.length_a   1.000
_cell.length_b   1.000
_cell.length_c   1.000
_cell.angle_alpha   90.00
_cell.angle_beta   90.00
_cell.angle_gamma   90.00
#
_symmetry.space_group_name_H-M   'P 1'
#
loop_
_entity.id
_entity.type
_entity.pdbx_description
1 polymer ?
#
loop_
_entity_poly.entity_id
_entity_poly.type
_entity_poly.pdbx_seq_one_letter_code
_entity_poly.pdbx_strand_id
1 'polypeptide(L)' 'MLQLKIVSPERIEFTGEVESVKVPGTQGNFEILKDHAPLISTLTKGVVEYDGQQLPILGGFIEVQKNMVSLCVERQV' A
#
# COMPACT_ATOMS: atom_id res chain seq x y z
N MET A 1 -4.25 11.20 -10.06
CA MET A 1 -3.96 10.79 -8.67
C MET A 1 -4.38 9.35 -8.46
N LEU A 2 -3.76 8.68 -7.50
CA LEU A 2 -4.16 7.35 -7.10
C LEU A 2 -5.22 7.43 -6.02
N GLN A 3 -6.18 6.51 -6.04
CA GLN A 3 -7.10 6.29 -4.94
C GLN A 3 -6.50 5.19 -4.07
N LEU A 4 -6.15 5.53 -2.83
CA LEU A 4 -5.50 4.58 -1.93
C LEU A 4 -6.45 4.20 -0.81
N LYS A 5 -6.53 2.89 -0.55
CA LYS A 5 -7.24 2.37 0.62
C LYS A 5 -6.33 1.36 1.32
N ILE A 6 -6.09 1.59 2.59
CA ILE A 6 -5.30 0.69 3.43
C ILE A 6 -6.19 0.18 4.54
N VAL A 7 -6.31 -1.14 4.66
CA VAL A 7 -7.10 -1.75 5.72
C VAL A 7 -6.24 -2.73 6.51
N SER A 8 -6.54 -2.85 7.79
CA SER A 8 -6.04 -3.90 8.65
C SER A 8 -7.23 -4.69 9.18
N PRO A 9 -7.00 -5.83 9.85
CA PRO A 9 -8.13 -6.57 10.43
C PRO A 9 -8.97 -5.75 11.40
N GLU A 10 -8.37 -4.73 12.05
CA GLU A 10 -9.04 -3.95 13.08
C GLU A 10 -9.77 -2.74 12.54
N ARG A 11 -9.28 -2.14 11.42
CA ARG A 11 -9.83 -0.87 10.99
C ARG A 11 -9.40 -0.50 9.58
N ILE A 12 -10.01 0.57 9.06
CA ILE A 12 -9.49 1.26 7.88
C ILE A 12 -8.36 2.17 8.35
N GLU A 13 -7.15 1.93 7.86
CA GLU A 13 -5.98 2.71 8.25
C GLU A 13 -5.91 4.03 7.49
N PHE A 14 -6.31 4.03 6.23
CA PHE A 14 -6.30 5.22 5.40
C PHE A 14 -7.21 5.03 4.20
N THR A 15 -7.86 6.10 3.77
CA THR A 15 -8.56 6.15 2.48
C THR A 15 -8.47 7.57 1.96
N GLY A 16 -8.13 7.73 0.67
CA GLY A 16 -8.02 9.05 0.07
C GLY A 16 -7.17 9.03 -1.18
N GLU A 17 -6.98 10.21 -1.76
CA GLU A 17 -6.15 10.38 -2.95
C GLU A 17 -4.71 10.66 -2.55
N VAL A 18 -3.77 10.04 -3.28
CA VAL A 18 -2.34 10.23 -3.06
C VAL A 18 -1.63 10.32 -4.39
N GLU A 19 -0.43 10.91 -4.40
CA GLU A 19 0.39 10.98 -5.61
C GLU A 19 1.19 9.72 -5.83
N SER A 20 1.65 9.08 -4.75
CA SER A 20 2.46 7.88 -4.87
C SER A 20 2.31 7.03 -3.62
N VAL A 21 2.60 5.74 -3.78
CA VAL A 21 2.63 4.79 -2.67
C VAL A 21 3.89 3.95 -2.82
N LYS A 22 4.71 3.90 -1.77
CA LYS A 22 5.88 3.01 -1.70
C LYS A 22 5.57 1.89 -0.73
N VAL A 23 5.87 0.66 -1.14
CA VAL A 23 5.54 -0.51 -0.33
C VAL A 23 6.73 -1.44 -0.20
N PRO A 24 6.82 -2.20 0.91
CA PRO A 24 7.89 -3.19 1.10
C PRO A 24 7.47 -4.53 0.49
N GLY A 25 7.67 -4.69 -0.81
CA GLY A 25 7.38 -5.96 -1.47
C GLY A 25 8.32 -7.06 -1.00
N THR A 26 7.86 -8.32 -1.08
CA THR A 26 8.68 -9.45 -0.63
C THR A 26 9.95 -9.63 -1.44
N GLN A 27 9.98 -9.11 -2.66
CA GLN A 27 11.16 -9.17 -3.51
C GLN A 27 11.86 -7.81 -3.65
N GLY A 28 11.56 -6.89 -2.75
CA GLY A 28 12.14 -5.55 -2.74
C GLY A 28 11.07 -4.47 -2.72
N ASN A 29 11.47 -3.31 -2.26
CA ASN A 29 10.57 -2.16 -2.22
C ASN A 29 10.24 -1.71 -3.63
N PHE A 30 9.00 -1.25 -3.83
CA PHE A 30 8.63 -0.66 -5.11
C PHE A 30 7.61 0.46 -4.90
N GLU A 31 7.42 1.25 -5.95
CA GLU A 31 6.58 2.44 -5.87
C GLU A 31 5.48 2.36 -6.92
N ILE A 32 4.28 2.76 -6.52
CA ILE A 32 3.12 2.85 -7.42
C ILE A 32 2.89 4.32 -7.73
N LEU A 33 2.89 4.64 -9.01
CA LEU A 33 2.59 5.97 -9.51
C LEU A 33 1.34 5.89 -10.39
N LYS A 34 0.84 7.06 -10.79
CA LYS A 34 -0.31 7.15 -11.67
C LYS A 34 -0.12 6.27 -12.92
N ASP A 35 -1.16 5.59 -13.32
CA ASP A 35 -1.20 4.73 -14.51
C ASP A 35 -0.27 3.51 -14.43
N HIS A 36 0.05 3.10 -13.21
CA HIS A 36 0.81 1.86 -13.02
C HIS A 36 0.00 0.67 -13.55
N ALA A 37 0.70 -0.29 -14.17
CA ALA A 37 0.07 -1.50 -14.67
C ALA A 37 -0.62 -2.27 -13.54
N PRO A 38 -1.68 -3.04 -13.85
CA PRO A 38 -2.32 -3.87 -12.84
C PRO A 38 -1.33 -4.83 -12.17
N LEU A 39 -1.49 -5.00 -10.86
CA LEU A 39 -0.51 -5.73 -10.05
C LEU A 39 -1.18 -6.32 -8.83
N ILE A 40 -0.81 -7.54 -8.47
CA ILE A 40 -1.07 -8.13 -7.16
C ILE A 40 0.26 -8.63 -6.64
N SER A 41 0.61 -8.26 -5.41
CA SER A 41 1.90 -8.64 -4.83
C SER A 41 1.77 -8.79 -3.32
N THR A 42 2.62 -9.63 -2.76
CA THR A 42 2.73 -9.79 -1.31
C THR A 42 3.71 -8.77 -0.75
N LEU A 43 3.48 -8.39 0.50
CA LEU A 43 4.30 -7.41 1.22
C LEU A 43 4.95 -8.07 2.42
N THR A 44 6.15 -7.61 2.75
CA THR A 44 6.88 -8.07 3.92
C THR A 44 6.87 -7.00 5.01
N LYS A 45 7.47 -7.31 6.14
CA LYS A 45 7.63 -6.33 7.22
C LYS A 45 8.41 -5.12 6.72
N GLY A 46 7.90 -3.94 6.98
CA GLY A 46 8.53 -2.71 6.57
C GLY A 46 7.60 -1.54 6.74
N VAL A 47 7.78 -0.51 5.91
CA VAL A 47 7.03 0.73 6.00
C VAL A 47 6.36 1.03 4.67
N VAL A 48 5.05 1.32 4.72
CA VAL A 48 4.32 1.86 3.58
C VAL A 48 4.42 3.38 3.66
N GLU A 49 4.83 4.02 2.56
CA GLU A 49 4.91 5.48 2.50
C GLU A 49 3.93 6.01 1.47
N TYR A 50 3.17 7.03 1.84
CA TYR A 50 2.22 7.67 0.93
C TYR A 50 2.13 9.16 1.29
N ASP A 51 2.46 10.00 0.31
CA ASP A 51 2.39 11.46 0.44
C ASP A 51 3.00 11.99 1.74
N GLY A 52 4.23 11.52 2.05
CA GLY A 52 4.96 11.97 3.22
C GLY A 52 4.57 11.30 4.53
N GLN A 53 3.57 10.42 4.50
CA GLN A 53 3.18 9.66 5.69
C GLN A 53 3.80 8.28 5.67
N GLN A 54 4.03 7.71 6.84
CA GLN A 54 4.64 6.41 6.99
C GLN A 54 3.79 5.52 7.87
N LEU A 55 3.58 4.28 7.41
CA LEU A 55 2.78 3.30 8.13
C LEU A 55 3.59 2.01 8.26
N PRO A 56 4.09 1.70 9.46
CA PRO A 56 4.79 0.43 9.68
C PRO A 56 3.82 -0.74 9.59
N ILE A 57 4.22 -1.79 8.88
CA ILE A 57 3.42 -3.00 8.73
C ILE A 57 4.27 -4.24 9.01
N LEU A 58 3.62 -5.33 9.36
CA LEU A 58 4.27 -6.63 9.55
C LEU A 58 4.25 -7.46 8.28
N GLY A 59 3.35 -7.16 7.36
CA GLY A 59 3.18 -7.88 6.11
C GLY A 59 1.83 -7.55 5.51
N GLY A 60 1.48 -8.24 4.43
CA GLY A 60 0.20 -8.04 3.78
C GLY A 60 0.26 -8.26 2.29
N PHE A 61 -0.65 -7.62 1.58
CA PHE A 61 -0.62 -7.67 0.12
C PHE A 61 -1.21 -6.39 -0.46
N ILE A 62 -0.88 -6.14 -1.73
CA ILE A 62 -1.30 -4.97 -2.47
C ILE A 62 -1.96 -5.41 -3.77
N GLU A 63 -3.02 -4.71 -4.15
CA GLU A 63 -3.65 -4.85 -5.45
C GLU A 63 -3.75 -3.47 -6.10
N VAL A 64 -3.35 -3.38 -7.37
CA VAL A 64 -3.40 -2.14 -8.14
C VAL A 64 -4.21 -2.39 -9.40
N GLN A 65 -5.19 -1.54 -9.65
CA GLN A 65 -5.98 -1.61 -10.87
C GLN A 65 -6.60 -0.24 -11.15
N LYS A 66 -6.37 0.30 -12.35
CA LYS A 66 -7.01 1.54 -12.81
C LYS A 66 -6.87 2.69 -11.81
N ASN A 67 -5.65 2.94 -11.38
CA ASN A 67 -5.34 3.99 -10.40
C ASN A 67 -6.02 3.80 -9.04
N MET A 68 -6.52 2.60 -8.76
CA MET A 68 -7.02 2.22 -7.46
C MET A 68 -6.01 1.29 -6.81
N VAL A 69 -5.56 1.65 -5.63
CA VAL A 69 -4.56 0.90 -4.88
C VAL A 69 -5.20 0.44 -3.58
N SER A 70 -5.24 -0.87 -3.39
CA SER A 70 -5.81 -1.48 -2.19
C SER A 70 -4.72 -2.24 -1.45
N LEU A 71 -4.52 -1.91 -0.19
CA LEU A 71 -3.58 -2.61 0.68
C LEU A 71 -4.35 -3.28 1.81
N CYS A 72 -4.06 -4.57 2.03
CA CYS A 72 -4.49 -5.27 3.23
C CYS A 72 -3.23 -5.56 4.02
N VAL A 73 -3.11 -4.99 5.21
CA VAL A 73 -1.87 -5.05 5.97
C VAL A 73 -2.10 -5.60 7.37
N GLU A 74 -1.05 -6.23 7.91
CA GLU A 74 -1.03 -6.60 9.31
C GLU A 74 -0.20 -5.56 10.06
N ARG A 75 -0.73 -5.09 11.17
CA ARG A 75 -0.09 -4.11 12.00
C ARG A 75 0.23 -4.68 13.35
N GLN A 76 1.30 -4.19 13.94
CA GLN A 76 1.63 -4.52 15.31
C GLN A 76 0.63 -3.81 16.23
N VAL A 77 0.01 -4.56 17.10
CA VAL A 77 -1.01 -4.06 18.03
C VAL A 77 -0.35 -3.68 19.35
#